data_f2d54159558d4aee7cee86b4d44918e2
#
_entry.id   f2d54159558d4aee7cee86b4d44918e2
#
_cell.length_a   1.000
_cell.length_b   1.000
_cell.length_c   1.000
_cell.angle_alpha   90.00
_cell.angle_beta   90.00
_cell.angle_gamma   90.00
#
_symmetry.space_group_name_H-M   'P 1'
#
loop_
_entity.id
_entity.type
_entity.pdbx_description
1 polymer ?
#
loop_
_entity_poly.entity_id
_entity_poly.type
_entity_poly.pdbx_seq_one_letter_code
_entity_poly.pdbx_strand_id
1 'polypeptide(L)'
;GIIIASGNDACIALAEGIAGTEEEFALIMTAKAREIGMENTNFTNSSGINDPDNYSTVRDIMMMSRYLIEKHPKFYKMFAEKEFTWDRTGGDPITQGNRNPLLYKNLGADGIKTGYLAVEKYSLASSIERNGRRLIAVGSGFNTKNTRSKESTKLLTYGLTNYDLVEIARSDTPFQKINVW
;
A
#
# COMPACT_ATOMS: atom_id res chain seq x y z
N GLY A 1 1.25 -13.17 7.90
CA GLY A 1 1.53 -12.39 9.12
C GLY A 1 1.67 -10.90 8.84
N ILE A 2 2.69 -10.49 8.07
CA ILE A 2 3.06 -9.07 7.84
C ILE A 2 1.91 -8.24 7.28
N ILE A 3 1.31 -8.68 6.19
CA ILE A 3 0.30 -7.90 5.45
C ILE A 3 -1.01 -7.79 6.25
N ILE A 4 -1.54 -8.91 6.72
CA ILE A 4 -2.87 -9.00 7.31
C ILE A 4 -2.84 -8.66 8.81
N ALA A 5 -2.00 -9.36 9.57
CA ALA A 5 -1.88 -9.17 11.01
C ALA A 5 -1.03 -7.96 11.40
N SER A 6 -0.23 -7.43 10.48
CA SER A 6 0.72 -6.33 10.75
C SER A 6 1.74 -6.72 11.83
N GLY A 7 2.34 -7.93 11.71
CA GLY A 7 3.32 -8.47 12.65
C GLY A 7 4.67 -7.76 12.51
N ASN A 8 5.06 -7.01 13.53
CA ASN A 8 6.36 -6.30 13.55
C ASN A 8 7.52 -7.29 13.67
N ASP A 9 7.37 -8.30 14.51
CA ASP A 9 8.31 -9.41 14.67
C ASP A 9 8.56 -10.16 13.36
N ALA A 10 7.51 -10.39 12.59
CA ALA A 10 7.62 -11.01 11.27
C ALA A 10 8.34 -10.10 10.25
N CYS A 11 8.20 -8.77 10.36
CA CYS A 11 8.97 -7.82 9.54
C CYS A 11 10.47 -7.91 9.87
N ILE A 12 10.81 -7.90 11.16
CA ILE A 12 12.20 -7.98 11.64
C ILE A 12 12.83 -9.30 11.19
N ALA A 13 12.16 -10.43 11.44
CA ALA A 13 12.66 -11.74 11.03
C ALA A 13 12.90 -11.87 9.52
N LEU A 14 12.00 -11.27 8.72
CA LEU A 14 12.18 -11.24 7.28
C LEU A 14 13.35 -10.34 6.86
N ALA A 15 13.49 -9.18 7.49
CA ALA A 15 14.58 -8.23 7.24
C ALA A 15 15.94 -8.85 7.54
N GLU A 16 16.09 -9.48 8.72
CA GLU A 16 17.31 -10.19 9.12
C GLU A 16 17.62 -11.37 8.18
N GLY A 17 16.59 -12.11 7.77
CA GLY A 17 16.76 -13.23 6.83
C GLY A 17 17.23 -12.82 5.44
N ILE A 18 16.93 -11.58 5.01
CA ILE A 18 17.33 -11.06 3.69
C ILE A 18 18.68 -10.34 3.75
N ALA A 19 18.89 -9.49 4.77
CA ALA A 19 20.02 -8.57 4.82
C ALA A 19 21.00 -8.82 5.97
N GLY A 20 20.71 -9.80 6.83
CA GLY A 20 21.52 -10.12 8.01
C GLY A 20 21.16 -9.30 9.24
N THR A 21 20.80 -8.02 9.09
CA THR A 21 20.29 -7.16 10.18
C THR A 21 19.10 -6.33 9.69
N GLU A 22 18.30 -5.81 10.63
CA GLU A 22 17.19 -4.91 10.30
C GLU A 22 17.69 -3.57 9.77
N GLU A 23 18.80 -3.06 10.29
CA GLU A 23 19.45 -1.82 9.87
C GLU A 23 19.90 -1.89 8.40
N GLU A 24 20.59 -2.97 8.01
CA GLU A 24 21.00 -3.19 6.61
C GLU A 24 19.78 -3.31 5.69
N PHE A 25 18.70 -3.96 6.15
CA PHE A 25 17.47 -4.03 5.39
C PHE A 25 16.82 -2.67 5.22
N ALA A 26 16.84 -1.80 6.24
CA ALA A 26 16.31 -0.43 6.16
C ALA A 26 17.07 0.42 5.14
N LEU A 27 18.40 0.23 5.03
CA LEU A 27 19.20 0.87 3.97
C LEU A 27 18.76 0.40 2.57
N ILE A 28 18.52 -0.90 2.39
CA ILE A 28 17.99 -1.47 1.14
C ILE A 28 16.62 -0.89 0.83
N MET A 29 15.72 -0.79 1.82
CA MET A 29 14.40 -0.18 1.66
C MET A 29 14.50 1.27 1.20
N THR A 30 15.39 2.06 1.81
CA THR A 30 15.60 3.47 1.47
C THR A 30 16.20 3.61 0.06
N ALA A 31 17.16 2.77 -0.31
CA ALA A 31 17.72 2.75 -1.66
C ALA A 31 16.64 2.41 -2.71
N LYS A 32 15.81 1.41 -2.44
CA LYS A 32 14.66 1.05 -3.30
C LYS A 32 13.65 2.20 -3.39
N ALA A 33 13.37 2.89 -2.29
CA ALA A 33 12.50 4.06 -2.29
C ALA A 33 13.03 5.14 -3.25
N ARG A 34 14.31 5.45 -3.23
CA ARG A 34 14.94 6.40 -4.17
C ARG A 34 14.82 5.93 -5.62
N GLU A 35 15.11 4.65 -5.89
CA GLU A 35 14.99 4.05 -7.22
C GLU A 35 13.59 4.23 -7.83
N ILE A 36 12.54 4.12 -7.02
CA ILE A 36 11.15 4.27 -7.49
C ILE A 36 10.62 5.70 -7.37
N GLY A 37 11.47 6.67 -7.03
CA GLY A 37 11.16 8.09 -7.02
C GLY A 37 10.55 8.63 -5.72
N MET A 38 10.64 7.90 -4.62
CA MET A 38 10.20 8.34 -3.28
C MET A 38 11.29 9.24 -2.64
N GLU A 39 11.35 10.48 -3.08
CA GLU A 39 12.44 11.40 -2.71
C GLU A 39 12.36 11.89 -1.26
N ASN A 40 11.16 11.88 -0.67
CA ASN A 40 10.90 12.36 0.69
C ASN A 40 10.61 11.23 1.68
N THR A 41 11.32 10.09 1.50
CA THR A 41 11.15 8.91 2.35
C THR A 41 12.50 8.45 2.87
N ASN A 42 12.56 8.12 4.15
CA ASN A 42 13.68 7.45 4.77
C ASN A 42 13.17 6.35 5.68
N PHE A 43 13.71 5.16 5.56
CA PHE A 43 13.39 4.03 6.41
C PHE A 43 14.56 3.75 7.35
N THR A 44 14.25 3.61 8.64
CA THR A 44 15.20 3.23 9.70
C THR A 44 14.91 1.84 10.26
N ASN A 45 13.74 1.29 9.95
CA ASN A 45 13.35 -0.06 10.37
C ASN A 45 12.36 -0.68 9.38
N SER A 46 12.17 -1.98 9.50
CA SER A 46 11.33 -2.80 8.59
C SER A 46 9.84 -2.75 8.91
N SER A 47 9.49 -2.38 10.14
CA SER A 47 8.14 -2.55 10.69
C SER A 47 7.32 -1.26 10.72
N GLY A 48 7.96 -0.11 10.65
CA GLY A 48 7.35 1.21 10.82
C GLY A 48 7.15 1.60 12.29
N ILE A 49 7.86 0.96 13.22
CA ILE A 49 7.92 1.42 14.62
C ILE A 49 8.44 2.85 14.64
N ASN A 50 7.90 3.65 15.57
CA ASN A 50 8.22 5.07 15.65
C ASN A 50 9.70 5.34 15.87
N ASP A 51 10.27 6.09 14.95
CA ASP A 51 11.62 6.61 14.98
C ASP A 51 11.59 7.98 14.28
N PRO A 52 12.25 9.03 14.83
CA PRO A 52 12.24 10.38 14.27
C PRO A 52 12.74 10.44 12.81
N ASP A 53 13.69 9.56 12.47
CA ASP A 53 14.31 9.50 11.16
C ASP A 53 13.58 8.55 10.19
N ASN A 54 12.51 7.86 10.65
CA ASN A 54 11.65 7.00 9.84
C ASN A 54 10.44 7.80 9.35
N TYR A 55 10.53 8.36 8.16
CA TYR A 55 9.48 9.23 7.61
C TYR A 55 9.16 8.95 6.14
N SER A 56 7.98 9.36 5.73
CA SER A 56 7.53 9.33 4.35
C SER A 56 6.46 10.40 4.11
N THR A 57 6.01 10.54 2.88
CA THR A 57 4.87 11.36 2.49
C THR A 57 3.74 10.51 1.91
N VAL A 58 2.50 11.02 1.95
CA VAL A 58 1.37 10.34 1.30
C VAL A 58 1.59 10.18 -0.21
N ARG A 59 2.32 11.11 -0.84
CA ARG A 59 2.72 11.01 -2.25
C ARG A 59 3.66 9.82 -2.48
N ASP A 60 4.72 9.71 -1.67
CA ASP A 60 5.70 8.63 -1.81
C ASP A 60 5.07 7.26 -1.54
N ILE A 61 4.22 7.15 -0.52
CA ILE A 61 3.45 5.93 -0.26
C ILE A 61 2.51 5.59 -1.43
N MET A 62 1.91 6.58 -2.10
CA MET A 62 1.13 6.35 -3.32
C MET A 62 2.03 5.83 -4.45
N MET A 63 3.24 6.38 -4.64
CA MET A 63 4.19 5.91 -5.65
C MET A 63 4.61 4.47 -5.39
N MET A 64 4.94 4.11 -4.15
CA MET A 64 5.23 2.74 -3.73
C MET A 64 4.04 1.81 -4.00
N SER A 65 2.83 2.26 -3.65
CA SER A 65 1.60 1.50 -3.89
C SER A 65 1.39 1.20 -5.37
N ARG A 66 1.58 2.21 -6.23
CA ARG A 66 1.50 2.05 -7.69
C ARG A 66 2.56 1.09 -8.21
N TYR A 67 3.81 1.25 -7.78
CA TYR A 67 4.91 0.36 -8.15
C TYR A 67 4.61 -1.11 -7.79
N LEU A 68 4.11 -1.35 -6.58
CA LEU A 68 3.72 -2.68 -6.12
C LEU A 68 2.64 -3.31 -7.01
N ILE A 69 1.60 -2.55 -7.34
CA ILE A 69 0.49 -3.00 -8.18
C ILE A 69 0.97 -3.32 -9.59
N GLU A 70 1.76 -2.43 -10.21
CA GLU A 70 2.19 -2.53 -11.61
C GLU A 70 3.31 -3.56 -11.80
N LYS A 71 4.29 -3.61 -10.89
CA LYS A 71 5.50 -4.43 -11.05
C LYS A 71 5.42 -5.78 -10.34
N HIS A 72 4.58 -5.89 -9.31
CA HIS A 72 4.48 -7.10 -8.49
C HIS A 72 3.03 -7.60 -8.34
N PRO A 73 2.24 -7.72 -9.43
CA PRO A 73 0.81 -8.03 -9.35
C PRO A 73 0.52 -9.40 -8.71
N LYS A 74 1.43 -10.36 -8.81
CA LYS A 74 1.30 -11.67 -8.14
C LYS A 74 1.29 -11.53 -6.62
N PHE A 75 2.20 -10.72 -6.08
CA PHE A 75 2.32 -10.47 -4.64
C PHE A 75 1.24 -9.50 -4.16
N TYR A 76 0.84 -8.56 -5.01
CA TYR A 76 -0.22 -7.60 -4.68
C TYR A 76 -1.54 -8.28 -4.31
N LYS A 77 -1.87 -9.41 -4.90
CA LYS A 77 -3.10 -10.18 -4.58
C LYS A 77 -3.22 -10.53 -3.09
N MET A 78 -2.10 -10.71 -2.40
CA MET A 78 -2.10 -11.01 -0.95
C MET A 78 -2.69 -9.87 -0.10
N PHE A 79 -2.72 -8.64 -0.61
CA PHE A 79 -3.27 -7.49 0.11
C PHE A 79 -4.80 -7.48 0.14
N ALA A 80 -5.44 -8.26 -0.75
CA ALA A 80 -6.88 -8.46 -0.78
C ALA A 80 -7.38 -9.55 0.18
N GLU A 81 -6.45 -10.38 0.71
CA GLU A 81 -6.81 -11.45 1.66
C GLU A 81 -7.44 -10.86 2.91
N LYS A 82 -8.57 -11.42 3.32
CA LYS A 82 -9.37 -10.90 4.44
C LYS A 82 -8.94 -11.42 5.80
N GLU A 83 -8.30 -12.58 5.82
CA GLU A 83 -7.86 -13.22 7.06
C GLU A 83 -6.56 -13.98 6.88
N PHE A 84 -5.89 -14.23 7.97
CA PHE A 84 -4.68 -15.04 8.07
C PHE A 84 -4.77 -15.90 9.32
N THR A 85 -4.60 -17.20 9.15
CA THR A 85 -4.52 -18.16 10.25
C THR A 85 -3.08 -18.58 10.44
N TRP A 86 -2.58 -18.41 11.65
CA TRP A 86 -1.31 -18.94 12.06
C TRP A 86 -1.54 -20.21 12.88
N ASP A 87 -1.10 -21.33 12.31
CA ASP A 87 -1.10 -22.63 12.96
C ASP A 87 0.20 -22.77 13.77
N ARG A 88 0.16 -22.26 15.00
CA ARG A 88 1.35 -22.25 15.88
C ARG A 88 1.63 -23.62 16.47
N THR A 89 2.91 -23.98 16.55
CA THR A 89 3.36 -25.20 17.21
C THR A 89 2.97 -25.20 18.70
N GLY A 90 2.24 -26.21 19.14
CA GLY A 90 1.88 -26.40 20.55
C GLY A 90 0.73 -25.54 21.09
N GLY A 91 -0.12 -25.00 20.23
CA GLY A 91 -1.31 -24.27 20.64
C GLY A 91 -2.40 -24.28 19.58
N ASP A 92 -3.57 -23.72 19.93
CA ASP A 92 -4.66 -23.60 18.99
C ASP A 92 -4.32 -22.59 17.89
N PRO A 93 -4.79 -22.80 16.63
CA PRO A 93 -4.62 -21.86 15.54
C PRO A 93 -5.19 -20.47 15.87
N ILE A 94 -4.47 -19.42 15.50
CA ILE A 94 -4.93 -18.04 15.71
C ILE A 94 -5.29 -17.42 14.37
N THR A 95 -6.55 -17.09 14.17
CA THR A 95 -7.04 -16.39 13.00
C THR A 95 -7.18 -14.90 13.26
N GLN A 96 -6.62 -14.07 12.38
CA GLN A 96 -6.68 -12.61 12.45
C GLN A 96 -7.24 -12.04 11.15
N GLY A 97 -8.17 -11.08 11.27
CA GLY A 97 -8.73 -10.38 10.14
C GLY A 97 -7.81 -9.27 9.62
N ASN A 98 -7.88 -9.01 8.31
CA ASN A 98 -7.23 -7.85 7.72
C ASN A 98 -7.79 -6.56 8.32
N ARG A 99 -6.90 -5.66 8.71
CA ARG A 99 -7.27 -4.39 9.37
C ARG A 99 -7.75 -3.31 8.40
N ASN A 100 -7.69 -3.56 7.09
CA ASN A 100 -8.19 -2.63 6.07
C ASN A 100 -9.73 -2.69 5.99
N PRO A 101 -10.45 -1.65 6.46
CA PRO A 101 -11.91 -1.68 6.52
C PRO A 101 -12.58 -1.65 5.15
N LEU A 102 -11.87 -1.24 4.10
CA LEU A 102 -12.45 -1.11 2.76
C LEU A 102 -12.63 -2.46 2.06
N LEU A 103 -11.85 -3.48 2.45
CA LEU A 103 -12.01 -4.85 1.93
C LEU A 103 -13.36 -5.48 2.29
N TYR A 104 -14.01 -4.96 3.35
CA TYR A 104 -15.32 -5.45 3.83
C TYR A 104 -16.48 -4.59 3.32
N LYS A 105 -16.18 -3.58 2.49
CA LYS A 105 -17.19 -2.75 1.82
C LYS A 105 -17.29 -3.17 0.35
N ASN A 106 -18.48 -3.15 -0.19
CA ASN A 106 -18.69 -3.50 -1.60
C ASN A 106 -18.26 -2.36 -2.55
N LEU A 107 -16.98 -1.99 -2.51
CA LEU A 107 -16.39 -0.89 -3.29
C LEU A 107 -15.42 -1.35 -4.37
N GLY A 108 -15.12 -2.66 -4.44
CA GLY A 108 -14.05 -3.18 -5.30
C GLY A 108 -12.64 -2.93 -4.74
N ALA A 109 -12.53 -2.77 -3.41
CA ALA A 109 -11.22 -2.60 -2.76
C ALA A 109 -10.44 -3.91 -2.75
N ASP A 110 -9.15 -3.83 -3.11
CA ASP A 110 -8.22 -4.96 -3.21
C ASP A 110 -6.89 -4.75 -2.45
N GLY A 111 -6.81 -3.71 -1.65
CA GLY A 111 -5.64 -3.37 -0.83
C GLY A 111 -5.79 -1.99 -0.19
N ILE A 112 -4.76 -1.45 0.45
CA ILE A 112 -3.40 -1.96 0.53
C ILE A 112 -3.05 -2.23 2.01
N LYS A 113 -2.76 -1.18 2.80
CA LYS A 113 -2.24 -1.37 4.17
C LYS A 113 -2.67 -0.25 5.10
N THR A 114 -3.03 -0.63 6.31
CA THR A 114 -3.29 0.30 7.41
C THR A 114 -2.03 0.56 8.22
N GLY A 115 -1.92 1.75 8.79
CA GLY A 115 -0.91 2.10 9.78
C GLY A 115 -1.55 2.69 11.04
N TYR A 116 -0.82 2.62 12.15
CA TYR A 116 -1.11 3.32 13.38
C TYR A 116 0.16 3.55 14.19
N LEU A 117 0.38 4.78 14.55
CA LEU A 117 1.36 5.21 15.55
C LEU A 117 0.66 6.18 16.52
N ALA A 118 1.03 6.17 17.79
CA ALA A 118 0.41 7.08 18.76
C ALA A 118 0.61 8.56 18.36
N VAL A 119 1.76 8.89 17.77
CA VAL A 119 2.11 10.24 17.32
C VAL A 119 1.38 10.63 16.02
N GLU A 120 1.28 9.71 15.05
CA GLU A 120 0.73 9.96 13.71
C GLU A 120 -0.73 9.52 13.56
N LYS A 121 -1.32 8.89 14.60
CA LYS A 121 -2.67 8.37 14.58
C LYS A 121 -2.86 7.28 13.51
N TYR A 122 -4.03 7.25 12.87
CA TYR A 122 -4.37 6.20 11.89
C TYR A 122 -4.06 6.64 10.48
N SER A 123 -3.55 5.70 9.67
CA SER A 123 -3.28 5.90 8.25
C SER A 123 -3.83 4.75 7.42
N LEU A 124 -4.02 4.99 6.13
CA LEU A 124 -4.45 3.99 5.16
C LEU A 124 -3.92 4.35 3.76
N ALA A 125 -3.17 3.43 3.18
CA ALA A 125 -3.02 3.31 1.75
C ALA A 125 -4.08 2.34 1.24
N SER A 126 -4.89 2.75 0.28
CA SER A 126 -6.01 1.97 -0.24
C SER A 126 -6.07 2.01 -1.75
N SER A 127 -6.56 0.93 -2.35
CA SER A 127 -6.79 0.82 -3.78
C SER A 127 -8.14 0.16 -4.04
N ILE A 128 -8.79 0.64 -5.10
CA ILE A 128 -9.99 0.03 -5.67
C ILE A 128 -9.80 -0.15 -7.17
N GLU A 129 -10.39 -1.21 -7.70
CA GLU A 129 -10.50 -1.40 -9.14
C GLU A 129 -11.97 -1.63 -9.51
N ARG A 130 -12.47 -0.82 -10.42
CA ARG A 130 -13.87 -0.90 -10.85
C ARG A 130 -13.99 -0.49 -12.32
N ASN A 131 -14.64 -1.33 -13.11
CA ASN A 131 -14.89 -1.09 -14.54
C ASN A 131 -13.58 -0.78 -15.31
N GLY A 132 -12.52 -1.54 -15.05
CA GLY A 132 -11.21 -1.35 -15.69
C GLY A 132 -10.44 -0.11 -15.22
N ARG A 133 -10.96 0.62 -14.23
CA ARG A 133 -10.33 1.81 -13.67
C ARG A 133 -9.84 1.57 -12.26
N ARG A 134 -8.55 1.81 -12.03
CA ARG A 134 -7.92 1.73 -10.72
C ARG A 134 -7.72 3.10 -10.11
N LEU A 135 -8.03 3.22 -8.83
CA LEU A 135 -7.74 4.40 -8.02
C LEU A 135 -6.93 3.99 -6.79
N ILE A 136 -5.96 4.82 -6.44
CA ILE A 136 -5.17 4.69 -5.21
C ILE A 136 -5.41 5.94 -4.38
N ALA A 137 -5.69 5.76 -3.11
CA ALA A 137 -5.83 6.86 -2.15
C ALA A 137 -4.97 6.57 -0.91
N VAL A 138 -4.21 7.57 -0.48
CA VAL A 138 -3.37 7.50 0.71
C VAL A 138 -3.72 8.64 1.64
N GLY A 139 -3.95 8.33 2.91
CA GLY A 139 -4.22 9.31 3.94
C GLY A 139 -3.58 8.94 5.26
N SER A 140 -3.15 9.95 6.02
CA SER A 140 -2.55 9.81 7.34
C SER A 140 -3.14 10.84 8.31
N GLY A 141 -2.87 10.69 9.60
CA GLY A 141 -3.31 11.63 10.63
C GLY A 141 -4.79 11.52 11.01
N PHE A 142 -5.48 10.45 10.68
CA PHE A 142 -6.88 10.27 11.06
C PHE A 142 -7.01 10.02 12.56
N ASN A 143 -7.85 10.79 13.25
CA ASN A 143 -8.02 10.68 14.68
C ASN A 143 -8.60 9.34 15.16
N THR A 144 -9.42 8.68 14.34
CA THR A 144 -10.07 7.40 14.68
C THR A 144 -10.08 6.42 13.49
N LYS A 145 -10.27 5.13 13.83
CA LYS A 145 -10.49 4.09 12.79
C LYS A 145 -11.71 4.41 11.93
N ASN A 146 -12.76 4.98 12.50
CA ASN A 146 -13.98 5.35 11.78
C ASN A 146 -13.73 6.50 10.83
N THR A 147 -13.04 7.56 11.26
CA THR A 147 -12.67 8.69 10.40
C THR A 147 -11.80 8.21 9.24
N ARG A 148 -10.77 7.40 9.51
CA ARG A 148 -9.93 6.77 8.48
C ARG A 148 -10.78 6.04 7.44
N SER A 149 -11.69 5.16 7.88
CA SER A 149 -12.58 4.40 6.98
C SER A 149 -13.49 5.30 6.16
N LYS A 150 -14.12 6.30 6.79
CA LYS A 150 -15.08 7.23 6.18
C LYS A 150 -14.39 8.12 5.13
N GLU A 151 -13.31 8.77 5.50
CA GLU A 151 -12.64 9.73 4.62
C GLU A 151 -11.92 9.05 3.46
N SER A 152 -11.30 7.87 3.68
CA SER A 152 -10.73 7.09 2.58
C SER A 152 -11.81 6.60 1.62
N THR A 153 -12.97 6.15 2.12
CA THR A 153 -14.11 5.79 1.27
C THR A 153 -14.60 7.00 0.44
N LYS A 154 -14.75 8.14 1.10
CA LYS A 154 -15.20 9.38 0.44
C LYS A 154 -14.26 9.81 -0.68
N LEU A 155 -12.94 9.79 -0.42
CA LEU A 155 -11.93 10.16 -1.42
C LEU A 155 -11.97 9.23 -2.64
N LEU A 156 -12.03 7.92 -2.43
CA LEU A 156 -12.12 6.94 -3.53
C LEU A 156 -13.43 7.07 -4.29
N THR A 157 -14.55 7.25 -3.59
CA THR A 157 -15.85 7.48 -4.24
C THR A 157 -15.84 8.75 -5.06
N TYR A 158 -15.27 9.84 -4.54
CA TYR A 158 -15.10 11.09 -5.28
C TYR A 158 -14.34 10.88 -6.58
N GLY A 159 -13.21 10.14 -6.53
CA GLY A 159 -12.44 9.79 -7.72
C GLY A 159 -13.22 8.95 -8.72
N LEU A 160 -14.09 8.03 -8.26
CA LEU A 160 -14.93 7.21 -9.14
C LEU A 160 -16.05 8.01 -9.82
N THR A 161 -16.61 9.00 -9.14
CA THR A 161 -17.82 9.71 -9.61
C THR A 161 -17.53 11.00 -10.35
N ASN A 162 -16.36 11.62 -10.14
CA ASN A 162 -16.06 12.94 -10.71
C ASN A 162 -14.99 12.90 -11.81
N TYR A 163 -14.42 11.74 -12.10
CA TYR A 163 -13.42 11.61 -13.15
C TYR A 163 -13.71 10.37 -13.99
N ASP A 164 -13.53 10.48 -15.28
CA ASP A 164 -13.65 9.39 -16.24
C ASP A 164 -12.31 9.09 -16.90
N LEU A 165 -12.16 7.86 -17.38
CA LEU A 165 -11.03 7.49 -18.21
C LEU A 165 -11.36 7.88 -19.65
N VAL A 166 -10.58 8.79 -20.21
CA VAL A 166 -10.69 9.20 -21.60
C VAL A 166 -9.52 8.64 -22.38
N GLU A 167 -9.79 7.86 -23.41
CA GLU A 167 -8.77 7.39 -24.33
C GLU A 167 -8.37 8.55 -25.26
N ILE A 168 -7.14 9.04 -25.14
CA ILE A 168 -6.64 10.15 -25.95
C ILE A 168 -6.00 9.64 -27.24
N ALA A 169 -5.26 8.52 -27.16
CA ALA A 169 -4.59 7.90 -28.30
C ALA A 169 -4.35 6.42 -28.02
N ARG A 170 -4.31 5.62 -29.07
CA ARG A 170 -3.98 4.19 -29.00
C ARG A 170 -2.59 3.97 -29.60
N SER A 171 -1.82 3.06 -29.00
CA SER A 171 -0.46 2.74 -29.46
C SER A 171 -0.43 2.07 -30.85
N ASP A 172 -1.53 1.43 -31.23
CA ASP A 172 -1.70 0.70 -32.49
C ASP A 172 -2.34 1.55 -33.61
N THR A 173 -2.74 2.78 -33.30
CA THR A 173 -3.43 3.68 -34.24
C THR A 173 -2.59 4.94 -34.46
N PRO A 174 -2.21 5.27 -35.73
CA PRO A 174 -1.47 6.48 -36.02
C PRO A 174 -2.28 7.72 -35.59
N PHE A 175 -1.68 8.54 -34.75
CA PHE A 175 -2.29 9.82 -34.32
C PHE A 175 -2.32 10.82 -35.48
N GLN A 176 -1.27 10.82 -36.32
CA GLN A 176 -1.15 11.68 -37.50
C GLN A 176 -0.27 11.01 -38.55
N LYS A 177 -0.64 11.16 -39.82
CA LYS A 177 0.22 10.83 -40.97
C LYS A 177 0.93 12.09 -41.43
N ILE A 178 2.24 12.05 -41.53
CA ILE A 178 3.07 13.11 -42.07
C ILE A 178 3.60 12.65 -43.40
N ASN A 179 3.41 13.45 -44.46
CA ASN A 179 4.01 13.16 -45.74
C ASN A 179 5.51 13.50 -45.65
N VAL A 180 6.34 12.50 -45.91
CA VAL A 180 7.79 12.68 -46.04
C VAL A 180 8.13 12.57 -47.50
N TRP A 181 8.90 13.50 -47.99
CA TRP A 181 9.46 13.49 -49.36
C TRP A 181 10.69 12.63 -49.44
#